data_d1e7877163341ef0e6b033b912c92c2c
#
_entry.id   d1e7877163341ef0e6b033b912c92c2c
#
_cell.length_a   1.000
_cell.length_b   1.000
_cell.length_c   1.000
_cell.angle_alpha   90.00
_cell.angle_beta   90.00
_cell.angle_gamma   90.00
#
_symmetry.space_group_name_H-M   'P 1'
#
loop_
_entity.id
_entity.type
_entity.pdbx_description
1 polymer ?
#
loop_
_entity_poly.entity_id
_entity_poly.type
_entity_poly.pdbx_seq_one_letter_code
_entity_poly.pdbx_strand_id
1 'polypeptide(L)'
;MTETLLCPRNLAFELYEVLDAEALTRRERFADHSRETFDAAIDTARSIAEKYFAPHNRKSDEHEPVYQNGEAVLIPEVKPAVDAFIEAGFHNAQRSFDDGGMQLPNLLSRACFAHFQSANIATSSYPMLSMGASHLIETFGSEEQKRRFLQPMLEGRFFGTMALTEPHAGSSLSDIRTRAEPAGDGSYRLKGNKIFISGGDHPLSENIVHMVLAKLPDAPPGVKGISLFIVPKFLVNDDGSLGERNDVLLAGLFHKMGWRGTTSTALNFGDNGSCVGYLVGEPHKGLAYMFQMMNEARIGVGMGAIMLGYAGYLYSLNYARERPQGRLPDGKDPASTQVPIIEHTDVKRMLLMQKAYVEGAFDLGLYSARLVDDEHTAESEEARRSAAELLDLLTPIVKSWPSEFCLKANELAIQILGGHGYTREYPVEQYYRDNRLNPIHEGTHGIQSLDLLGRKLMQNKGAGLRQLLGLIQDCCQRAAEYDSLAALRQPLEQHVARLTSVTQALLGDLMAGKVNQALANSALYLKVFGHAVIGWRWLEQALRAERGLAEGNPADADFYRGKLQAARYFLTWEVPACAHELALLDARDDTCLGMQDAWF
;
A
#
# COMPACT_ATOMS: atom_id res chain seq x y z
N MET A 1 4.47 -27.22 -5.87
CA MET A 1 3.85 -25.89 -6.06
C MET A 1 4.41 -24.95 -5.01
N THR A 2 5.69 -24.69 -5.10
CA THR A 2 6.44 -23.96 -4.07
C THR A 2 6.85 -22.64 -4.65
N GLU A 3 6.46 -21.58 -4.61
CA GLU A 3 6.84 -20.22 -5.08
C GLU A 3 5.65 -19.39 -5.59
N THR A 4 4.44 -19.66 -5.10
CA THR A 4 3.27 -18.93 -5.58
C THR A 4 3.01 -17.60 -4.86
N LEU A 5 3.70 -17.31 -3.73
CA LEU A 5 3.43 -16.10 -2.95
C LEU A 5 4.42 -14.97 -3.23
N LEU A 6 5.71 -15.23 -3.13
CA LEU A 6 6.78 -14.25 -3.32
C LEU A 6 8.07 -14.98 -3.68
N CYS A 7 8.79 -14.51 -4.70
CA CYS A 7 10.07 -15.12 -5.11
C CYS A 7 11.16 -14.80 -4.08
N PRO A 8 11.70 -15.80 -3.33
CA PRO A 8 12.70 -15.56 -2.28
C PRO A 8 13.97 -14.89 -2.82
N ARG A 9 14.43 -15.28 -4.03
CA ARG A 9 15.62 -14.68 -4.63
C ARG A 9 15.42 -13.20 -4.98
N ASN A 10 14.21 -12.83 -5.44
CA ASN A 10 13.90 -11.43 -5.71
C ASN A 10 13.84 -10.63 -4.40
N LEU A 11 13.22 -11.16 -3.35
CA LEU A 11 13.17 -10.50 -2.04
C LEU A 11 14.58 -10.28 -1.47
N ALA A 12 15.44 -11.31 -1.52
CA ALA A 12 16.83 -11.20 -1.07
C ALA A 12 17.62 -10.16 -1.88
N PHE A 13 17.42 -10.09 -3.20
CA PHE A 13 18.04 -9.07 -4.06
C PHE A 13 17.63 -7.66 -3.64
N GLU A 14 16.34 -7.42 -3.46
CA GLU A 14 15.85 -6.10 -3.04
C GLU A 14 16.38 -5.71 -1.66
N LEU A 15 16.32 -6.62 -0.68
CA LEU A 15 16.73 -6.31 0.70
C LEU A 15 18.24 -6.11 0.82
N TYR A 16 19.03 -7.01 0.26
CA TYR A 16 20.47 -7.08 0.59
C TYR A 16 21.37 -6.48 -0.50
N GLU A 17 20.97 -6.57 -1.76
CA GLU A 17 21.81 -6.07 -2.86
C GLU A 17 21.42 -4.64 -3.28
N VAL A 18 20.11 -4.31 -3.30
CA VAL A 18 19.62 -2.98 -3.70
C VAL A 18 19.54 -2.03 -2.52
N LEU A 19 18.94 -2.46 -1.40
CA LEU A 19 18.62 -1.59 -0.26
C LEU A 19 19.60 -1.70 0.92
N ASP A 20 20.58 -2.60 0.86
CA ASP A 20 21.59 -2.80 1.91
C ASP A 20 20.96 -2.86 3.32
N ALA A 21 20.01 -3.80 3.50
CA ALA A 21 19.30 -3.95 4.77
C ALA A 21 20.26 -4.24 5.96
N GLU A 22 21.40 -4.89 5.70
CA GLU A 22 22.41 -5.18 6.72
C GLU A 22 23.02 -3.90 7.30
N ALA A 23 23.09 -2.81 6.54
CA ALA A 23 23.57 -1.53 7.05
C ALA A 23 22.70 -0.97 8.21
N LEU A 24 21.44 -1.37 8.30
CA LEU A 24 20.56 -0.98 9.41
C LEU A 24 21.04 -1.52 10.75
N THR A 25 21.69 -2.69 10.80
CA THR A 25 22.20 -3.28 12.04
C THR A 25 23.34 -2.48 12.70
N ARG A 26 23.93 -1.52 11.97
CA ARG A 26 24.94 -0.60 12.52
C ARG A 26 24.31 0.53 13.35
N ARG A 27 23.00 0.71 13.26
CA ARG A 27 22.26 1.74 14.02
C ARG A 27 21.94 1.18 15.41
N GLU A 28 22.09 2.01 16.44
CA GLU A 28 21.87 1.62 17.84
C GLU A 28 20.56 0.87 18.05
N ARG A 29 19.45 1.39 17.46
CA ARG A 29 18.11 0.77 17.56
C ARG A 29 18.06 -0.66 17.05
N PHE A 30 18.88 -1.03 16.08
CA PHE A 30 18.84 -2.33 15.41
C PHE A 30 20.10 -3.19 15.64
N ALA A 31 20.95 -2.79 16.59
CA ALA A 31 22.25 -3.42 16.82
C ALA A 31 22.17 -4.88 17.29
N ASP A 32 21.03 -5.28 17.87
CA ASP A 32 20.78 -6.67 18.29
C ASP A 32 20.38 -7.60 17.13
N HIS A 33 20.19 -7.04 15.93
CA HIS A 33 19.85 -7.81 14.74
C HIS A 33 21.07 -8.14 13.88
N SER A 34 20.92 -9.18 13.09
CA SER A 34 21.86 -9.61 12.06
C SER A 34 21.07 -10.06 10.81
N ARG A 35 21.76 -10.37 9.74
CA ARG A 35 21.13 -10.98 8.56
C ARG A 35 20.39 -12.27 8.90
N GLU A 36 20.97 -13.11 9.76
CA GLU A 36 20.36 -14.37 10.18
C GLU A 36 19.03 -14.13 10.92
N THR A 37 18.95 -13.10 11.78
CA THR A 37 17.69 -12.76 12.47
C THR A 37 16.66 -12.20 11.50
N PHE A 38 17.07 -11.44 10.49
CA PHE A 38 16.19 -10.95 9.42
C PHE A 38 15.64 -12.09 8.57
N ASP A 39 16.50 -12.99 8.12
CA ASP A 39 16.11 -14.16 7.33
C ASP A 39 15.17 -15.08 8.14
N ALA A 40 15.43 -15.29 9.44
CA ALA A 40 14.57 -16.07 10.32
C ALA A 40 13.17 -15.45 10.49
N ALA A 41 13.07 -14.13 10.60
CA ALA A 41 11.78 -13.43 10.66
C ALA A 41 11.00 -13.59 9.34
N ILE A 42 11.66 -13.44 8.19
CA ILE A 42 11.06 -13.63 6.86
C ILE A 42 10.57 -15.07 6.67
N ASP A 43 11.39 -16.06 7.04
CA ASP A 43 11.03 -17.48 6.91
C ASP A 43 9.86 -17.85 7.83
N THR A 44 9.80 -17.27 9.03
CA THR A 44 8.66 -17.44 9.94
C THR A 44 7.39 -16.85 9.35
N ALA A 45 7.45 -15.61 8.83
CA ALA A 45 6.32 -14.97 8.17
C ALA A 45 5.82 -15.78 6.98
N ARG A 46 6.74 -16.25 6.12
CA ARG A 46 6.41 -17.13 4.99
C ARG A 46 5.72 -18.40 5.44
N SER A 47 6.28 -19.10 6.43
CA SER A 47 5.70 -20.35 6.93
C SER A 47 4.28 -20.18 7.48
N ILE A 48 4.03 -19.10 8.24
CA ILE A 48 2.69 -18.79 8.77
C ILE A 48 1.74 -18.43 7.64
N ALA A 49 2.18 -17.61 6.68
CA ALA A 49 1.38 -17.20 5.53
C ALA A 49 0.94 -18.41 4.68
N GLU A 50 1.87 -19.31 4.37
CA GLU A 50 1.61 -20.53 3.61
C GLU A 50 0.71 -21.51 4.37
N LYS A 51 0.90 -21.68 5.67
CA LYS A 51 0.19 -22.66 6.47
C LYS A 51 -1.21 -22.21 6.89
N TYR A 52 -1.40 -20.95 7.22
CA TYR A 52 -2.62 -20.46 7.84
C TYR A 52 -3.43 -19.49 6.97
N PHE A 53 -2.78 -18.64 6.15
CA PHE A 53 -3.47 -17.62 5.36
C PHE A 53 -3.86 -18.11 3.95
N ALA A 54 -2.92 -18.69 3.23
CA ALA A 54 -3.14 -19.13 1.86
C ALA A 54 -4.27 -20.18 1.72
N PRO A 55 -4.40 -21.19 2.61
CA PRO A 55 -5.37 -22.27 2.42
C PRO A 55 -6.83 -21.83 2.39
N HIS A 56 -7.18 -20.70 3.03
CA HIS A 56 -8.56 -20.22 3.06
C HIS A 56 -8.82 -18.97 2.21
N ASN A 57 -7.85 -18.51 1.42
CA ASN A 57 -8.01 -17.31 0.59
C ASN A 57 -9.22 -17.42 -0.35
N ARG A 58 -9.32 -18.50 -1.11
CA ARG A 58 -10.46 -18.77 -1.98
C ARG A 58 -11.75 -18.94 -1.21
N LYS A 59 -11.73 -19.72 -0.12
CA LYS A 59 -12.91 -19.96 0.70
C LYS A 59 -13.47 -18.66 1.29
N SER A 60 -12.62 -17.73 1.70
CA SER A 60 -13.03 -16.42 2.23
C SER A 60 -13.68 -15.51 1.18
N ASP A 61 -13.32 -15.68 -0.09
CA ASP A 61 -13.97 -14.99 -1.22
C ASP A 61 -15.33 -15.62 -1.57
N GLU A 62 -15.43 -16.95 -1.53
CA GLU A 62 -16.67 -17.69 -1.83
C GLU A 62 -17.71 -17.57 -0.71
N HIS A 63 -17.26 -17.44 0.54
CA HIS A 63 -18.09 -17.38 1.74
C HIS A 63 -17.79 -16.08 2.49
N GLU A 64 -18.30 -14.98 1.93
CA GLU A 64 -18.13 -13.65 2.57
C GLU A 64 -18.77 -13.59 3.96
N PRO A 65 -18.31 -12.66 4.82
CA PRO A 65 -18.91 -12.41 6.12
C PRO A 65 -20.43 -12.17 6.02
N VAL A 66 -21.16 -12.71 6.96
CA VAL A 66 -22.63 -12.56 7.02
C VAL A 66 -23.04 -11.79 8.27
N TYR A 67 -24.09 -10.96 8.14
CA TYR A 67 -24.72 -10.29 9.26
C TYR A 67 -25.71 -11.23 9.94
N GLN A 68 -25.51 -11.52 11.22
CA GLN A 68 -26.39 -12.38 11.99
C GLN A 68 -26.54 -11.86 13.43
N ASN A 69 -27.78 -11.62 13.86
CA ASN A 69 -28.10 -11.20 15.22
C ASN A 69 -27.38 -9.93 15.72
N GLY A 70 -27.11 -8.98 14.82
CA GLY A 70 -26.42 -7.73 15.17
C GLY A 70 -24.89 -7.80 15.13
N GLU A 71 -24.31 -8.90 14.66
CA GLU A 71 -22.87 -9.14 14.60
C GLU A 71 -22.44 -9.69 13.24
N ALA A 72 -21.17 -9.55 12.92
CA ALA A 72 -20.57 -10.16 11.74
C ALA A 72 -20.03 -11.56 12.08
N VAL A 73 -20.36 -12.52 11.24
CA VAL A 73 -19.88 -13.91 11.33
C VAL A 73 -18.93 -14.19 10.19
N LEU A 74 -17.76 -14.73 10.50
CA LEU A 74 -16.70 -15.09 9.57
C LEU A 74 -16.58 -16.61 9.42
N ILE A 75 -15.91 -17.06 8.36
CA ILE A 75 -15.47 -18.45 8.26
C ILE A 75 -14.48 -18.78 9.39
N PRO A 76 -14.47 -20.01 9.92
CA PRO A 76 -13.71 -20.36 11.12
C PRO A 76 -12.18 -20.29 10.94
N GLU A 77 -11.68 -20.37 9.72
CA GLU A 77 -10.24 -20.39 9.42
C GLU A 77 -9.55 -19.04 9.65
N VAL A 78 -10.30 -17.93 9.66
CA VAL A 78 -9.72 -16.57 9.81
C VAL A 78 -9.08 -16.40 11.18
N LYS A 79 -9.76 -16.84 12.25
CA LYS A 79 -9.23 -16.63 13.61
C LYS A 79 -7.89 -17.36 13.86
N PRO A 80 -7.72 -18.67 13.55
CA PRO A 80 -6.43 -19.34 13.71
C PRO A 80 -5.29 -18.69 12.92
N ALA A 81 -5.58 -18.11 11.74
CA ALA A 81 -4.58 -17.41 10.95
C ALA A 81 -4.13 -16.11 11.64
N VAL A 82 -5.08 -15.34 12.14
CA VAL A 82 -4.80 -14.09 12.86
C VAL A 82 -4.12 -14.38 14.20
N ASP A 83 -4.54 -15.41 14.92
CA ASP A 83 -3.90 -15.83 16.18
C ASP A 83 -2.43 -16.22 15.95
N ALA A 84 -2.14 -17.02 14.91
CA ALA A 84 -0.76 -17.39 14.56
C ALA A 84 0.12 -16.17 14.21
N PHE A 85 -0.45 -15.15 13.56
CA PHE A 85 0.23 -13.88 13.27
C PHE A 85 0.56 -13.12 14.57
N ILE A 86 -0.39 -13.06 15.52
CA ILE A 86 -0.24 -12.39 16.81
C ILE A 86 0.76 -13.15 17.70
N GLU A 87 0.61 -14.48 17.84
CA GLU A 87 1.50 -15.32 18.65
C GLU A 87 2.95 -15.26 18.19
N ALA A 88 3.19 -15.09 16.89
CA ALA A 88 4.52 -14.87 16.33
C ALA A 88 5.04 -13.43 16.52
N GLY A 89 4.26 -12.51 17.10
CA GLY A 89 4.68 -11.15 17.43
C GLY A 89 4.65 -10.16 16.25
N PHE A 90 4.17 -10.53 15.06
CA PHE A 90 4.21 -9.66 13.88
C PHE A 90 3.37 -8.40 14.01
N HIS A 91 2.34 -8.38 14.84
CA HIS A 91 1.54 -7.18 15.12
C HIS A 91 2.33 -6.08 15.85
N ASN A 92 3.42 -6.45 16.53
CA ASN A 92 4.33 -5.58 17.28
C ASN A 92 5.76 -5.59 16.70
N ALA A 93 5.97 -6.08 15.48
CA ALA A 93 7.29 -6.35 14.93
C ALA A 93 8.27 -5.16 15.01
N GLN A 94 7.78 -3.93 14.86
CA GLN A 94 8.60 -2.71 14.85
C GLN A 94 8.80 -2.09 16.25
N ARG A 95 8.03 -2.52 17.26
CA ARG A 95 8.11 -1.97 18.61
C ARG A 95 9.39 -2.42 19.30
N SER A 96 9.79 -1.66 20.35
CA SER A 96 10.96 -2.00 21.14
C SER A 96 10.79 -3.35 21.85
N PHE A 97 11.89 -3.97 22.22
CA PHE A 97 11.87 -5.18 23.05
C PHE A 97 11.19 -4.92 24.40
N ASP A 98 11.39 -3.73 24.98
CA ASP A 98 10.78 -3.33 26.24
C ASP A 98 9.25 -3.26 26.16
N ASP A 99 8.71 -2.97 24.98
CA ASP A 99 7.25 -2.95 24.68
C ASP A 99 6.74 -4.30 24.18
N GLY A 100 7.53 -5.37 24.29
CA GLY A 100 7.17 -6.71 23.82
C GLY A 100 7.21 -6.89 22.30
N GLY A 101 7.87 -5.99 21.57
CA GLY A 101 8.07 -6.06 20.13
C GLY A 101 9.32 -6.83 19.73
N MET A 102 9.57 -6.91 18.43
CA MET A 102 10.75 -7.53 17.84
C MET A 102 11.84 -6.51 17.50
N GLN A 103 11.58 -5.22 17.62
CA GLN A 103 12.47 -4.13 17.22
C GLN A 103 12.97 -4.24 15.77
N LEU A 104 12.18 -4.88 14.89
CA LEU A 104 12.53 -5.02 13.48
C LEU A 104 12.49 -3.66 12.77
N PRO A 105 13.43 -3.39 11.84
CA PRO A 105 13.31 -2.28 10.92
C PRO A 105 11.98 -2.32 10.15
N ASN A 106 11.45 -1.15 9.81
CA ASN A 106 10.24 -1.03 9.01
C ASN A 106 10.38 -1.78 7.67
N LEU A 107 11.55 -1.67 7.04
CA LEU A 107 11.89 -2.43 5.83
C LEU A 107 11.64 -3.94 6.00
N LEU A 108 12.15 -4.53 7.07
CA LEU A 108 12.01 -5.98 7.32
C LEU A 108 10.58 -6.35 7.73
N SER A 109 9.93 -5.53 8.55
CA SER A 109 8.54 -5.73 8.93
C SER A 109 7.62 -5.73 7.70
N ARG A 110 7.84 -4.81 6.73
CA ARG A 110 7.09 -4.78 5.46
C ARG A 110 7.39 -5.97 4.56
N ALA A 111 8.64 -6.42 4.51
CA ALA A 111 9.03 -7.64 3.80
C ALA A 111 8.33 -8.89 4.37
N CYS A 112 8.27 -9.01 5.70
CA CYS A 112 7.51 -10.07 6.36
C CYS A 112 6.01 -9.97 6.06
N PHE A 113 5.44 -8.77 6.16
CA PHE A 113 4.01 -8.55 5.94
C PHE A 113 3.58 -8.81 4.49
N ALA A 114 4.47 -8.63 3.52
CA ALA A 114 4.23 -8.95 2.11
C ALA A 114 3.83 -10.41 1.89
N HIS A 115 4.35 -11.35 2.68
CA HIS A 115 3.95 -12.77 2.61
C HIS A 115 2.47 -12.96 3.00
N PHE A 116 2.01 -12.28 4.04
CA PHE A 116 0.61 -12.35 4.48
C PHE A 116 -0.35 -11.71 3.47
N GLN A 117 0.04 -10.55 2.91
CA GLN A 117 -0.75 -9.87 1.86
C GLN A 117 -0.85 -10.70 0.57
N SER A 118 0.24 -11.35 0.16
CA SER A 118 0.24 -12.23 -1.00
C SER A 118 -0.58 -13.50 -0.77
N ALA A 119 -0.57 -14.04 0.46
CA ALA A 119 -1.28 -15.26 0.81
C ALA A 119 -2.80 -15.05 0.91
N ASN A 120 -3.22 -13.97 1.58
CA ASN A 120 -4.65 -13.65 1.77
C ASN A 120 -4.79 -12.18 2.19
N ILE A 121 -5.02 -11.32 1.22
CA ILE A 121 -5.15 -9.88 1.44
C ILE A 121 -6.32 -9.54 2.38
N ALA A 122 -7.41 -10.29 2.31
CA ALA A 122 -8.59 -10.05 3.11
C ALA A 122 -8.33 -10.33 4.61
N THR A 123 -7.74 -11.48 4.93
CA THR A 123 -7.41 -11.84 6.32
C THR A 123 -6.31 -10.95 6.90
N SER A 124 -5.27 -10.60 6.12
CA SER A 124 -4.18 -9.73 6.56
C SER A 124 -4.61 -8.28 6.86
N SER A 125 -5.80 -7.88 6.38
CA SER A 125 -6.34 -6.54 6.64
C SER A 125 -6.71 -6.31 8.10
N TYR A 126 -7.18 -7.32 8.83
CA TYR A 126 -7.58 -7.17 10.24
C TYR A 126 -6.41 -6.74 11.13
N PRO A 127 -5.26 -7.44 11.15
CA PRO A 127 -4.11 -6.96 11.92
C PRO A 127 -3.54 -5.64 11.38
N MET A 128 -3.54 -5.40 10.06
CA MET A 128 -3.05 -4.14 9.49
C MET A 128 -3.80 -2.92 10.02
N LEU A 129 -5.13 -2.98 10.09
CA LEU A 129 -5.97 -1.91 10.64
C LEU A 129 -5.69 -1.67 12.12
N SER A 130 -5.50 -2.76 12.89
CA SER A 130 -5.18 -2.70 14.31
C SER A 130 -3.82 -2.06 14.57
N MET A 131 -2.79 -2.42 13.81
CA MET A 131 -1.47 -1.82 13.88
C MET A 131 -1.54 -0.30 13.65
N GLY A 132 -2.29 0.14 12.65
CA GLY A 132 -2.48 1.55 12.37
C GLY A 132 -3.20 2.30 13.51
N ALA A 133 -4.28 1.75 14.04
CA ALA A 133 -5.00 2.37 15.15
C ALA A 133 -4.15 2.43 16.43
N SER A 134 -3.33 1.40 16.69
CA SER A 134 -2.42 1.39 17.84
C SER A 134 -1.36 2.51 17.76
N HIS A 135 -0.80 2.78 16.58
CA HIS A 135 0.16 3.88 16.38
C HIS A 135 -0.45 5.26 16.65
N LEU A 136 -1.73 5.48 16.30
CA LEU A 136 -2.43 6.74 16.64
C LEU A 136 -2.55 6.94 18.14
N ILE A 137 -2.94 5.89 18.87
CA ILE A 137 -3.09 5.98 20.34
C ILE A 137 -1.72 6.15 20.99
N GLU A 138 -0.69 5.45 20.51
CA GLU A 138 0.67 5.57 21.00
C GLU A 138 1.20 6.99 20.88
N THR A 139 1.00 7.61 19.71
CA THR A 139 1.57 8.92 19.39
C THR A 139 0.80 10.06 20.05
N PHE A 140 -0.53 9.99 20.11
CA PHE A 140 -1.37 11.12 20.49
C PHE A 140 -2.26 10.85 21.70
N GLY A 141 -2.38 9.61 22.15
CA GLY A 141 -3.19 9.23 23.30
C GLY A 141 -2.56 9.68 24.63
N SER A 142 -3.42 9.97 25.62
CA SER A 142 -2.98 10.16 27.00
C SER A 142 -2.46 8.85 27.61
N GLU A 143 -1.69 8.93 28.69
CA GLU A 143 -1.19 7.74 29.40
C GLU A 143 -2.33 6.82 29.87
N GLU A 144 -3.47 7.39 30.26
CA GLU A 144 -4.68 6.63 30.58
C GLU A 144 -5.21 5.88 29.34
N GLN A 145 -5.30 6.57 28.19
CA GLN A 145 -5.75 5.95 26.94
C GLN A 145 -4.79 4.87 26.47
N LYS A 146 -3.48 5.06 26.61
CA LYS A 146 -2.48 4.04 26.31
C LYS A 146 -2.67 2.81 27.20
N ARG A 147 -2.81 2.99 28.48
CA ARG A 147 -3.03 1.88 29.42
C ARG A 147 -4.34 1.13 29.13
N ARG A 148 -5.45 1.84 28.86
CA ARG A 148 -6.78 1.24 28.68
C ARG A 148 -7.00 0.62 27.31
N PHE A 149 -6.44 1.19 26.25
CA PHE A 149 -6.73 0.80 24.87
C PHE A 149 -5.51 0.29 24.13
N LEU A 150 -4.34 0.97 24.22
CA LEU A 150 -3.15 0.55 23.53
C LEU A 150 -2.58 -0.76 24.08
N GLN A 151 -2.42 -0.86 25.39
CA GLN A 151 -1.84 -2.06 26.00
C GLN A 151 -2.57 -3.35 25.59
N PRO A 152 -3.92 -3.44 25.69
CA PRO A 152 -4.63 -4.63 25.19
C PRO A 152 -4.51 -4.85 23.68
N MET A 153 -4.29 -3.80 22.88
CA MET A 153 -4.03 -3.95 21.44
C MET A 153 -2.64 -4.57 21.19
N LEU A 154 -1.63 -4.16 21.98
CA LEU A 154 -0.28 -4.74 21.92
C LEU A 154 -0.25 -6.21 22.38
N GLU A 155 -1.15 -6.58 23.26
CA GLU A 155 -1.39 -7.97 23.68
C GLU A 155 -2.16 -8.80 22.65
N GLY A 156 -2.65 -8.17 21.56
CA GLY A 156 -3.48 -8.83 20.55
C GLY A 156 -4.93 -9.11 21.00
N ARG A 157 -5.34 -8.62 22.15
CA ARG A 157 -6.70 -8.82 22.71
C ARG A 157 -7.71 -7.88 22.08
N PHE A 158 -7.33 -6.64 21.79
CA PHE A 158 -8.19 -5.64 21.15
C PHE A 158 -7.71 -5.37 19.73
N PHE A 159 -8.67 -5.19 18.83
CA PHE A 159 -8.39 -4.76 17.46
C PHE A 159 -8.84 -3.32 17.25
N GLY A 160 -8.29 -2.68 16.23
CA GLY A 160 -8.57 -1.30 15.91
C GLY A 160 -9.11 -1.11 14.51
N THR A 161 -9.86 -0.03 14.32
CA THR A 161 -10.36 0.40 13.01
C THR A 161 -10.24 1.91 12.86
N MET A 162 -10.39 2.37 11.61
CA MET A 162 -10.54 3.79 11.28
C MET A 162 -11.95 4.06 10.75
N ALA A 163 -12.67 5.00 11.35
CA ALA A 163 -14.03 5.35 11.01
C ALA A 163 -14.14 6.81 10.55
N LEU A 164 -13.90 7.02 9.24
CA LEU A 164 -13.86 8.33 8.60
C LEU A 164 -15.11 8.60 7.76
N THR A 165 -15.36 7.72 6.78
CA THR A 165 -16.34 7.88 5.69
C THR A 165 -17.77 7.86 6.19
N GLU A 166 -18.57 8.80 5.69
CA GLU A 166 -20.01 8.88 5.92
C GLU A 166 -20.78 8.72 4.60
N PRO A 167 -22.08 8.43 4.62
CA PRO A 167 -22.87 8.21 3.39
C PRO A 167 -22.79 9.33 2.35
N HIS A 168 -22.48 10.55 2.78
CA HIS A 168 -22.38 11.74 1.92
C HIS A 168 -20.98 12.36 1.89
N ALA A 169 -20.01 11.80 2.59
CA ALA A 169 -18.66 12.35 2.74
C ALA A 169 -17.60 11.24 2.75
N GLY A 170 -16.96 11.00 1.61
CA GLY A 170 -15.83 10.07 1.46
C GLY A 170 -14.54 10.84 1.23
N SER A 171 -14.28 11.28 -0.01
CA SER A 171 -13.08 12.06 -0.37
C SER A 171 -13.11 13.47 0.23
N SER A 172 -14.28 14.06 0.48
CA SER A 172 -14.47 15.37 1.12
C SER A 172 -14.81 15.22 2.60
N LEU A 173 -13.79 15.06 3.44
CA LEU A 173 -13.98 14.93 4.90
C LEU A 173 -14.44 16.23 5.57
N SER A 174 -14.33 17.39 4.90
CA SER A 174 -14.89 18.65 5.37
C SER A 174 -16.38 18.58 5.71
N ASP A 175 -17.10 17.68 5.04
CA ASP A 175 -18.56 17.58 5.04
C ASP A 175 -19.09 16.53 6.03
N ILE A 176 -18.23 15.87 6.83
CA ILE A 176 -18.68 14.92 7.86
C ILE A 176 -19.64 15.59 8.84
N ARG A 177 -20.64 14.82 9.30
CA ARG A 177 -21.73 15.29 10.18
C ARG A 177 -21.74 14.59 11.53
N THR A 178 -20.96 13.54 11.73
CA THR A 178 -20.81 12.91 13.05
C THR A 178 -20.38 13.94 14.08
N ARG A 179 -21.09 14.00 15.20
CA ARG A 179 -20.89 14.95 16.29
C ARG A 179 -20.42 14.24 17.55
N ALA A 180 -19.69 14.98 18.38
CA ALA A 180 -19.27 14.53 19.69
C ALA A 180 -19.57 15.66 20.69
N GLU A 181 -20.43 15.42 21.69
CA GLU A 181 -20.84 16.39 22.70
C GLU A 181 -20.20 16.02 24.03
N PRO A 182 -19.60 17.01 24.78
CA PRO A 182 -19.03 16.75 26.09
C PRO A 182 -20.08 16.21 27.06
N ALA A 183 -19.77 15.15 27.80
CA ALA A 183 -20.69 14.56 28.80
C ALA A 183 -20.50 15.10 30.23
N GLY A 184 -19.46 15.91 30.46
CA GLY A 184 -19.17 16.51 31.78
C GLY A 184 -18.32 15.64 32.71
N ASP A 185 -18.05 14.38 32.32
CA ASP A 185 -17.21 13.43 33.05
C ASP A 185 -15.84 13.18 32.37
N GLY A 186 -15.47 14.02 31.41
CA GLY A 186 -14.28 13.88 30.60
C GLY A 186 -14.48 13.00 29.35
N SER A 187 -15.62 12.32 29.22
CA SER A 187 -16.01 11.60 28.01
C SER A 187 -16.91 12.47 27.11
N TYR A 188 -17.20 11.91 25.94
CA TYR A 188 -18.07 12.53 24.93
C TYR A 188 -19.20 11.57 24.54
N ARG A 189 -20.32 12.12 24.10
CA ARG A 189 -21.43 11.38 23.49
C ARG A 189 -21.36 11.60 21.99
N LEU A 190 -21.09 10.52 21.24
CA LEU A 190 -21.02 10.57 19.78
C LEU A 190 -22.38 10.23 19.17
N LYS A 191 -22.69 10.92 18.06
CA LYS A 191 -23.86 10.63 17.23
C LYS A 191 -23.53 10.79 15.74
N GLY A 192 -23.73 9.72 14.96
CA GLY A 192 -23.53 9.72 13.51
C GLY A 192 -23.47 8.34 12.92
N ASN A 193 -23.26 8.30 11.58
CA ASN A 193 -23.20 7.06 10.82
C ASN A 193 -21.93 7.03 10.02
N LYS A 194 -21.23 5.91 10.07
CA LYS A 194 -20.02 5.66 9.30
C LYS A 194 -20.22 4.44 8.39
N ILE A 195 -19.70 4.51 7.16
CA ILE A 195 -19.82 3.44 6.17
C ILE A 195 -18.47 3.03 5.61
N PHE A 196 -18.43 1.84 5.00
CA PHE A 196 -17.20 1.24 4.45
C PHE A 196 -16.10 1.07 5.50
N ILE A 197 -16.48 0.83 6.77
CA ILE A 197 -15.50 0.60 7.83
C ILE A 197 -15.04 -0.83 7.78
N SER A 198 -13.81 -1.03 7.30
CA SER A 198 -13.18 -2.34 7.28
C SER A 198 -12.88 -2.82 8.69
N GLY A 199 -13.16 -4.09 8.98
CA GLY A 199 -12.96 -4.65 10.32
C GLY A 199 -13.84 -4.02 11.41
N GLY A 200 -14.90 -3.29 11.07
CA GLY A 200 -15.72 -2.57 12.04
C GLY A 200 -16.55 -3.46 12.97
N ASP A 201 -16.76 -4.70 12.59
CA ASP A 201 -17.31 -5.76 13.46
C ASP A 201 -16.77 -7.12 13.00
N HIS A 202 -16.38 -7.96 13.98
CA HIS A 202 -15.86 -9.32 13.77
C HIS A 202 -15.67 -10.02 15.12
N PRO A 203 -15.62 -11.39 15.15
CA PRO A 203 -15.39 -12.18 16.36
C PRO A 203 -13.91 -12.52 16.62
N LEU A 204 -12.95 -11.80 16.02
CA LEU A 204 -11.51 -12.14 16.07
C LEU A 204 -10.82 -11.68 17.35
N SER A 205 -11.39 -10.73 18.07
CA SER A 205 -10.82 -10.09 19.27
C SER A 205 -11.87 -9.91 20.37
N GLU A 206 -11.42 -9.66 21.60
CA GLU A 206 -12.31 -9.36 22.74
C GLU A 206 -13.05 -8.04 22.56
N ASN A 207 -12.40 -7.04 21.95
CA ASN A 207 -12.95 -5.71 21.73
C ASN A 207 -12.46 -5.12 20.40
N ILE A 208 -13.20 -4.12 19.91
CA ILE A 208 -12.82 -3.33 18.74
C ILE A 208 -12.80 -1.86 19.16
N VAL A 209 -11.66 -1.20 18.92
CA VAL A 209 -11.42 0.21 19.22
C VAL A 209 -11.51 1.00 17.92
N HIS A 210 -12.60 1.77 17.75
CA HIS A 210 -12.80 2.60 16.58
C HIS A 210 -12.13 3.97 16.76
N MET A 211 -11.24 4.35 15.84
CA MET A 211 -10.68 5.69 15.74
C MET A 211 -11.62 6.54 14.87
N VAL A 212 -12.48 7.34 15.49
CA VAL A 212 -13.62 8.01 14.86
C VAL A 212 -13.35 9.50 14.66
N LEU A 213 -13.53 9.98 13.41
CA LEU A 213 -13.55 11.42 13.13
C LEU A 213 -14.94 12.01 13.38
N ALA A 214 -15.01 13.04 14.22
CA ALA A 214 -16.24 13.76 14.55
C ALA A 214 -15.98 15.25 14.77
N LYS A 215 -17.04 16.05 14.80
CA LYS A 215 -17.01 17.50 15.08
C LYS A 215 -17.57 17.80 16.45
N LEU A 216 -16.90 18.69 17.18
CA LEU A 216 -17.40 19.29 18.42
C LEU A 216 -18.45 20.38 18.12
N PRO A 217 -19.31 20.80 19.12
CA PRO A 217 -20.33 21.81 18.89
C PRO A 217 -19.80 23.17 18.41
N ASP A 218 -18.62 23.56 18.88
CA ASP A 218 -17.93 24.82 18.57
C ASP A 218 -16.89 24.69 17.44
N ALA A 219 -16.92 23.59 16.71
CA ALA A 219 -15.92 23.29 15.69
C ALA A 219 -15.91 24.34 14.56
N PRO A 220 -14.74 24.87 14.17
CA PRO A 220 -14.63 25.71 13.01
C PRO A 220 -15.06 24.95 11.74
N PRO A 221 -15.52 25.65 10.70
CA PRO A 221 -15.97 25.02 9.45
C PRO A 221 -14.82 24.31 8.71
N GLY A 222 -15.19 23.29 7.94
CA GLY A 222 -14.26 22.53 7.10
C GLY A 222 -13.43 21.51 7.87
N VAL A 223 -12.29 21.15 7.32
CA VAL A 223 -11.40 20.12 7.87
C VAL A 223 -10.72 20.51 9.18
N LYS A 224 -10.58 21.82 9.44
CA LYS A 224 -9.99 22.35 10.67
C LYS A 224 -10.85 22.15 11.90
N GLY A 225 -12.12 21.73 11.75
CA GLY A 225 -13.02 21.45 12.85
C GLY A 225 -13.10 19.97 13.24
N ILE A 226 -12.32 19.11 12.61
CA ILE A 226 -12.39 17.66 12.82
C ILE A 226 -11.51 17.26 14.01
N SER A 227 -12.11 16.53 14.95
CA SER A 227 -11.45 15.93 16.11
C SER A 227 -11.43 14.40 16.00
N LEU A 228 -10.51 13.75 16.71
CA LEU A 228 -10.34 12.30 16.74
C LEU A 228 -10.78 11.74 18.09
N PHE A 229 -11.53 10.63 18.05
CA PHE A 229 -12.06 9.97 19.24
C PHE A 229 -11.76 8.47 19.23
N ILE A 230 -11.39 7.93 20.39
CA ILE A 230 -11.46 6.51 20.69
C ILE A 230 -12.90 6.18 21.04
N VAL A 231 -13.50 5.23 20.31
CA VAL A 231 -14.84 4.72 20.57
C VAL A 231 -14.80 3.19 20.60
N PRO A 232 -14.75 2.55 21.78
CA PRO A 232 -14.69 1.09 21.86
C PRO A 232 -16.07 0.46 21.65
N LYS A 233 -16.10 -0.78 21.10
CA LYS A 233 -17.33 -1.60 20.97
C LYS A 233 -17.89 -1.97 22.35
N PHE A 234 -17.00 -2.34 23.28
CA PHE A 234 -17.31 -2.51 24.71
C PHE A 234 -16.51 -1.50 25.51
N LEU A 235 -17.15 -0.87 26.50
CA LEU A 235 -16.47 0.01 27.43
C LEU A 235 -15.36 -0.76 28.16
N VAL A 236 -14.30 -0.07 28.51
CA VAL A 236 -13.14 -0.67 29.20
C VAL A 236 -13.07 -0.08 30.60
N ASN A 237 -13.07 -0.93 31.61
CA ASN A 237 -12.91 -0.55 33.01
C ASN A 237 -11.45 -0.14 33.31
N ASP A 238 -11.21 0.48 34.46
CA ASP A 238 -9.88 0.96 34.85
C ASP A 238 -8.85 -0.18 35.03
N ASP A 239 -9.30 -1.40 35.30
CA ASP A 239 -8.48 -2.60 35.41
C ASP A 239 -8.23 -3.29 34.04
N GLY A 240 -8.72 -2.72 32.93
CA GLY A 240 -8.59 -3.27 31.58
C GLY A 240 -9.58 -4.37 31.22
N SER A 241 -10.51 -4.72 32.13
CA SER A 241 -11.60 -5.65 31.84
C SER A 241 -12.70 -4.99 30.97
N LEU A 242 -13.48 -5.84 30.26
CA LEU A 242 -14.62 -5.34 29.48
C LEU A 242 -15.77 -4.93 30.38
N GLY A 243 -16.31 -3.74 30.10
CA GLY A 243 -17.52 -3.22 30.69
C GLY A 243 -18.76 -3.52 29.82
N GLU A 244 -19.75 -2.63 29.91
CA GLU A 244 -20.99 -2.73 29.12
C GLU A 244 -20.72 -2.51 27.63
N ARG A 245 -21.61 -3.07 26.78
CA ARG A 245 -21.61 -2.80 25.34
C ARG A 245 -21.89 -1.33 25.10
N ASN A 246 -21.03 -0.68 24.35
CA ASN A 246 -21.22 0.72 23.95
C ASN A 246 -22.32 0.81 22.89
N ASP A 247 -22.91 2.00 22.74
CA ASP A 247 -23.93 2.31 21.73
C ASP A 247 -23.29 2.49 20.34
N VAL A 248 -22.61 1.43 19.88
CA VAL A 248 -22.05 1.26 18.54
C VAL A 248 -22.72 0.05 17.92
N LEU A 249 -23.58 0.30 16.93
CA LEU A 249 -24.41 -0.72 16.32
C LEU A 249 -23.95 -1.05 14.91
N LEU A 250 -23.80 -2.34 14.61
CA LEU A 250 -23.62 -2.82 13.24
C LEU A 250 -24.97 -2.71 12.52
N ALA A 251 -25.07 -1.75 11.59
CA ALA A 251 -26.28 -1.55 10.78
C ALA A 251 -26.35 -2.51 9.58
N GLY A 252 -25.21 -3.02 9.11
CA GLY A 252 -25.15 -3.98 8.02
C GLY A 252 -23.73 -4.14 7.46
N LEU A 253 -23.59 -5.08 6.53
CA LEU A 253 -22.36 -5.36 5.78
C LEU A 253 -22.53 -4.98 4.32
N PHE A 254 -21.47 -4.48 3.73
CA PHE A 254 -21.39 -4.24 2.28
C PHE A 254 -20.88 -5.52 1.58
N HIS A 255 -21.57 -5.92 0.51
CA HIS A 255 -21.15 -6.98 -0.39
C HIS A 255 -20.27 -6.42 -1.49
N LYS A 256 -19.05 -6.94 -1.62
CA LYS A 256 -17.99 -6.32 -2.43
C LYS A 256 -17.65 -7.13 -3.67
N MET A 257 -17.10 -6.47 -4.67
CA MET A 257 -16.54 -7.09 -5.88
C MET A 257 -15.38 -8.05 -5.54
N GLY A 258 -14.47 -7.60 -4.67
CA GLY A 258 -13.30 -8.32 -4.19
C GLY A 258 -13.02 -7.99 -2.73
N TRP A 259 -11.92 -8.53 -2.18
CA TRP A 259 -11.57 -8.40 -0.77
C TRP A 259 -12.70 -8.83 0.16
N ARG A 260 -13.42 -9.86 -0.27
CA ARG A 260 -14.70 -10.25 0.31
C ARG A 260 -14.57 -10.77 1.74
N GLY A 261 -13.47 -11.46 2.07
CA GLY A 261 -13.24 -12.03 3.39
C GLY A 261 -13.07 -11.00 4.52
N THR A 262 -12.81 -9.72 4.21
CA THR A 262 -12.78 -8.65 5.21
C THR A 262 -14.17 -8.06 5.36
N THR A 263 -14.67 -7.88 6.58
CA THR A 263 -15.93 -7.15 6.83
C THR A 263 -15.78 -5.70 6.37
N SER A 264 -16.82 -5.19 5.72
CA SER A 264 -16.97 -3.77 5.39
C SER A 264 -18.33 -3.33 5.95
N THR A 265 -18.29 -2.54 7.01
CA THR A 265 -19.46 -2.31 7.87
C THR A 265 -20.08 -0.93 7.66
N ALA A 266 -21.38 -0.86 7.88
CA ALA A 266 -22.09 0.35 8.25
C ALA A 266 -22.28 0.35 9.77
N LEU A 267 -21.75 1.40 10.43
CA LEU A 267 -21.81 1.56 11.89
C LEU A 267 -22.64 2.77 12.25
N ASN A 268 -23.57 2.59 13.18
CA ASN A 268 -24.31 3.67 13.82
C ASN A 268 -23.75 3.93 15.21
N PHE A 269 -23.43 5.17 15.48
CA PHE A 269 -22.95 5.65 16.76
C PHE A 269 -24.03 6.47 17.43
N GLY A 270 -24.46 6.08 18.64
CA GLY A 270 -25.36 6.87 19.47
C GLY A 270 -26.83 6.86 19.03
N ASP A 271 -27.33 5.77 18.46
CA ASP A 271 -28.75 5.62 18.11
C ASP A 271 -29.63 5.71 19.37
N ASN A 272 -29.14 5.19 20.51
CA ASN A 272 -29.82 5.26 21.82
C ASN A 272 -29.37 6.48 22.67
N GLY A 273 -28.47 7.34 22.12
CA GLY A 273 -27.96 8.53 22.82
C GLY A 273 -26.89 8.26 23.87
N SER A 274 -26.32 7.04 23.93
CA SER A 274 -25.39 6.63 24.99
C SER A 274 -23.98 6.25 24.47
N CYS A 275 -23.65 6.54 23.22
CA CYS A 275 -22.33 6.21 22.65
C CYS A 275 -21.20 7.01 23.31
N VAL A 276 -20.37 6.34 24.08
CA VAL A 276 -19.22 6.92 24.78
C VAL A 276 -17.98 6.92 23.90
N GLY A 277 -17.30 8.07 23.85
CA GLY A 277 -16.01 8.20 23.21
C GLY A 277 -15.07 9.10 23.99
N TYR A 278 -13.78 9.01 23.71
CA TYR A 278 -12.72 9.73 24.39
C TYR A 278 -11.90 10.51 23.35
N LEU A 279 -11.74 11.83 23.58
CA LEU A 279 -10.97 12.70 22.69
C LEU A 279 -9.48 12.28 22.72
N VAL A 280 -8.89 12.13 21.55
CA VAL A 280 -7.45 11.88 21.39
C VAL A 280 -6.72 13.18 21.10
N GLY A 281 -5.73 13.49 21.92
CA GLY A 281 -4.95 14.72 21.79
C GLY A 281 -5.79 15.99 21.96
N GLU A 282 -5.56 16.98 21.09
CA GLU A 282 -6.21 18.29 21.15
C GLU A 282 -7.48 18.35 20.27
N PRO A 283 -8.50 19.13 20.67
CA PRO A 283 -9.64 19.45 19.83
C PRO A 283 -9.21 20.01 18.47
N HIS A 284 -9.96 19.65 17.41
CA HIS A 284 -9.77 20.17 16.04
C HIS A 284 -8.42 19.79 15.36
N LYS A 285 -7.68 18.86 15.94
CA LYS A 285 -6.44 18.31 15.39
C LYS A 285 -6.60 16.89 14.78
N GLY A 286 -7.79 16.32 14.86
CA GLY A 286 -8.02 14.92 14.53
C GLY A 286 -7.62 14.52 13.12
N LEU A 287 -7.85 15.39 12.12
CA LEU A 287 -7.43 15.09 10.76
C LEU A 287 -5.89 15.16 10.59
N ALA A 288 -5.22 16.09 11.30
CA ALA A 288 -3.76 16.19 11.28
C ALA A 288 -3.12 14.91 11.88
N TYR A 289 -3.67 14.41 12.97
CA TYR A 289 -3.23 13.15 13.59
C TYR A 289 -3.46 11.95 12.65
N MET A 290 -4.63 11.89 12.05
CA MET A 290 -4.98 10.84 11.10
C MET A 290 -4.05 10.84 9.86
N PHE A 291 -3.60 12.00 9.41
CA PHE A 291 -2.67 12.09 8.27
C PHE A 291 -1.31 11.46 8.54
N GLN A 292 -0.80 11.51 9.77
CA GLN A 292 0.45 10.85 10.12
C GLN A 292 0.35 9.33 9.89
N MET A 293 -0.73 8.71 10.35
CA MET A 293 -1.01 7.30 10.11
C MET A 293 -1.37 6.99 8.65
N MET A 294 -2.06 7.92 7.96
CA MET A 294 -2.46 7.71 6.56
C MET A 294 -1.27 7.53 5.61
N ASN A 295 -0.11 8.09 5.90
CA ASN A 295 1.09 7.87 5.10
C ASN A 295 1.54 6.40 5.19
N GLU A 296 1.56 5.82 6.39
CA GLU A 296 1.86 4.40 6.57
C GLU A 296 0.78 3.50 5.95
N ALA A 297 -0.50 3.85 6.11
CA ALA A 297 -1.62 3.15 5.50
C ALA A 297 -1.54 3.18 3.96
N ARG A 298 -1.15 4.31 3.37
CA ARG A 298 -0.95 4.46 1.92
C ARG A 298 0.16 3.56 1.39
N ILE A 299 1.28 3.46 2.10
CA ILE A 299 2.36 2.50 1.78
C ILE A 299 1.81 1.07 1.90
N GLY A 300 1.09 0.76 2.97
CA GLY A 300 0.48 -0.56 3.18
C GLY A 300 -0.50 -0.97 2.07
N VAL A 301 -1.31 -0.03 1.56
CA VAL A 301 -2.21 -0.25 0.41
C VAL A 301 -1.44 -0.45 -0.89
N GLY A 302 -0.40 0.37 -1.11
CA GLY A 302 0.51 0.18 -2.25
C GLY A 302 1.15 -1.21 -2.25
N MET A 303 1.65 -1.66 -1.09
CA MET A 303 2.18 -3.01 -0.91
C MET A 303 1.13 -4.10 -1.17
N GLY A 304 -0.12 -3.92 -0.70
CA GLY A 304 -1.22 -4.84 -0.99
C GLY A 304 -1.49 -4.97 -2.50
N ALA A 305 -1.49 -3.85 -3.23
CA ALA A 305 -1.63 -3.84 -4.68
C ALA A 305 -0.48 -4.57 -5.38
N ILE A 306 0.76 -4.35 -4.91
CA ILE A 306 1.96 -5.02 -5.41
C ILE A 306 1.85 -6.52 -5.19
N MET A 307 1.50 -6.97 -4.00
CA MET A 307 1.45 -8.40 -3.67
C MET A 307 0.36 -9.15 -4.45
N LEU A 308 -0.79 -8.53 -4.66
CA LEU A 308 -1.84 -9.10 -5.54
C LEU A 308 -1.39 -9.19 -7.00
N GLY A 309 -0.72 -8.15 -7.52
CA GLY A 309 -0.11 -8.17 -8.85
C GLY A 309 0.98 -9.23 -8.97
N TYR A 310 1.81 -9.36 -7.94
CA TYR A 310 2.91 -10.32 -7.87
C TYR A 310 2.41 -11.77 -7.85
N ALA A 311 1.37 -12.06 -7.05
CA ALA A 311 0.73 -13.37 -7.03
C ALA A 311 0.15 -13.75 -8.41
N GLY A 312 -0.50 -12.80 -9.08
CA GLY A 312 -1.01 -12.99 -10.45
C GLY A 312 0.11 -13.25 -11.45
N TYR A 313 1.22 -12.50 -11.36
CA TYR A 313 2.40 -12.69 -12.20
C TYR A 313 3.00 -14.08 -12.02
N LEU A 314 3.30 -14.50 -10.80
CA LEU A 314 3.90 -15.81 -10.53
C LEU A 314 2.99 -16.96 -10.98
N TYR A 315 1.69 -16.85 -10.72
CA TYR A 315 0.73 -17.85 -11.16
C TYR A 315 0.67 -17.97 -12.68
N SER A 316 0.56 -16.87 -13.39
CA SER A 316 0.51 -16.85 -14.86
C SER A 316 1.84 -17.28 -15.50
N LEU A 317 2.97 -16.97 -14.88
CA LEU A 317 4.29 -17.43 -15.32
C LEU A 317 4.41 -18.96 -15.24
N ASN A 318 4.00 -19.56 -14.12
CA ASN A 318 4.02 -21.02 -13.97
C ASN A 318 3.05 -21.70 -14.95
N TYR A 319 1.84 -21.17 -15.06
CA TYR A 319 0.87 -21.66 -16.05
C TYR A 319 1.43 -21.60 -17.47
N ALA A 320 2.10 -20.51 -17.86
CA ALA A 320 2.65 -20.34 -19.20
C ALA A 320 3.79 -21.31 -19.50
N ARG A 321 4.54 -21.74 -18.49
CA ARG A 321 5.60 -22.75 -18.63
C ARG A 321 5.07 -24.17 -18.83
N GLU A 322 3.92 -24.47 -18.26
CA GLU A 322 3.35 -25.82 -18.25
C GLU A 322 2.29 -26.04 -19.36
N ARG A 323 1.62 -24.97 -19.81
CA ARG A 323 0.50 -25.06 -20.76
C ARG A 323 1.00 -25.18 -22.21
N PRO A 324 0.87 -26.33 -22.88
CA PRO A 324 1.16 -26.44 -24.30
C PRO A 324 -0.01 -25.90 -25.13
N GLN A 325 0.28 -25.06 -26.14
CA GLN A 325 -0.71 -24.56 -27.08
C GLN A 325 -0.04 -23.95 -28.32
N GLY A 326 -0.47 -24.41 -29.49
CA GLY A 326 0.01 -23.87 -30.75
C GLY A 326 1.46 -24.24 -31.07
N ARG A 327 2.02 -23.56 -32.07
CA ARG A 327 3.38 -23.72 -32.61
C ARG A 327 3.97 -22.34 -32.91
N LEU A 328 5.26 -22.22 -32.97
CA LEU A 328 5.93 -20.99 -33.35
C LEU A 328 5.60 -20.63 -34.83
N PRO A 329 5.60 -19.32 -35.18
CA PRO A 329 5.25 -18.87 -36.54
C PRO A 329 6.10 -19.46 -37.67
N ASP A 330 7.33 -19.83 -37.40
CA ASP A 330 8.29 -20.44 -38.30
C ASP A 330 8.22 -21.97 -38.34
N GLY A 331 7.56 -22.60 -37.37
CA GLY A 331 7.43 -24.06 -37.20
C GLY A 331 5.99 -24.56 -37.44
N LYS A 332 5.42 -24.28 -38.61
CA LYS A 332 4.01 -24.57 -38.93
C LYS A 332 3.66 -26.03 -39.32
N ASP A 333 4.57 -26.98 -39.16
CA ASP A 333 4.26 -28.39 -39.42
C ASP A 333 3.15 -28.87 -38.45
N PRO A 334 1.94 -29.23 -38.95
CA PRO A 334 0.87 -29.75 -38.13
C PRO A 334 1.22 -31.04 -37.37
N ALA A 335 2.21 -31.79 -37.83
CA ALA A 335 2.69 -33.02 -37.20
C ALA A 335 3.66 -32.78 -36.03
N SER A 336 4.22 -31.57 -35.90
CA SER A 336 5.08 -31.22 -34.78
C SER A 336 4.30 -31.08 -33.46
N THR A 337 4.99 -31.25 -32.33
CA THR A 337 4.40 -31.08 -31.00
C THR A 337 4.06 -29.61 -30.69
N GLN A 338 3.03 -29.38 -29.89
CA GLN A 338 2.74 -28.04 -29.36
C GLN A 338 3.86 -27.58 -28.43
N VAL A 339 4.10 -26.28 -28.39
CA VAL A 339 5.06 -25.66 -27.46
C VAL A 339 4.35 -25.10 -26.23
N PRO A 340 5.02 -24.99 -25.05
CA PRO A 340 4.51 -24.22 -23.95
C PRO A 340 4.19 -22.78 -24.36
N ILE A 341 3.11 -22.20 -23.86
CA ILE A 341 2.67 -20.86 -24.32
C ILE A 341 3.70 -19.77 -24.01
N ILE A 342 4.58 -19.97 -23.04
CA ILE A 342 5.69 -19.05 -22.76
C ILE A 342 6.61 -18.83 -23.97
N GLU A 343 6.65 -19.76 -24.92
CA GLU A 343 7.49 -19.63 -26.14
C GLU A 343 6.90 -18.60 -27.14
N HIS A 344 5.61 -18.29 -27.06
CA HIS A 344 4.99 -17.28 -27.90
C HIS A 344 5.40 -15.87 -27.50
N THR A 345 5.83 -15.05 -28.46
CA THR A 345 6.37 -13.71 -28.22
C THR A 345 5.36 -12.79 -27.52
N ASP A 346 4.06 -12.89 -27.84
CA ASP A 346 3.05 -12.06 -27.17
C ASP A 346 2.83 -12.46 -25.71
N VAL A 347 2.93 -13.76 -25.38
CA VAL A 347 2.91 -14.23 -23.99
C VAL A 347 4.16 -13.74 -23.24
N LYS A 348 5.34 -13.81 -23.86
CA LYS A 348 6.59 -13.24 -23.30
C LYS A 348 6.44 -11.74 -23.03
N ARG A 349 5.82 -10.99 -23.95
CA ARG A 349 5.53 -9.55 -23.77
C ARG A 349 4.65 -9.30 -22.55
N MET A 350 3.55 -10.04 -22.40
CA MET A 350 2.64 -9.90 -21.26
C MET A 350 3.30 -10.27 -19.94
N LEU A 351 4.10 -11.35 -19.90
CA LEU A 351 4.86 -11.75 -18.71
C LEU A 351 5.93 -10.71 -18.34
N LEU A 352 6.64 -10.19 -19.33
CA LEU A 352 7.69 -9.18 -19.11
C LEU A 352 7.09 -7.86 -18.60
N MET A 353 5.94 -7.47 -19.14
CA MET A 353 5.17 -6.30 -18.66
C MET A 353 4.75 -6.48 -17.20
N GLN A 354 4.18 -7.64 -16.84
CA GLN A 354 3.84 -7.94 -15.46
C GLN A 354 5.07 -7.86 -14.55
N LYS A 355 6.18 -8.54 -14.93
CA LYS A 355 7.43 -8.49 -14.17
C LYS A 355 7.92 -7.07 -13.96
N ALA A 356 7.92 -6.25 -15.02
CA ALA A 356 8.38 -4.88 -14.96
C ALA A 356 7.52 -4.01 -14.02
N TYR A 357 6.20 -4.23 -13.99
CA TYR A 357 5.30 -3.50 -13.10
C TYR A 357 5.44 -3.96 -11.65
N VAL A 358 5.36 -5.26 -11.39
CA VAL A 358 5.28 -5.74 -10.01
C VAL A 358 6.63 -5.66 -9.28
N GLU A 359 7.75 -5.97 -9.95
CA GLU A 359 9.07 -5.91 -9.31
C GLU A 359 9.56 -4.46 -9.17
N GLY A 360 9.29 -3.57 -10.15
CA GLY A 360 9.60 -2.15 -10.01
C GLY A 360 8.79 -1.46 -8.91
N ALA A 361 7.51 -1.82 -8.78
CA ALA A 361 6.66 -1.35 -7.70
C ALA A 361 7.09 -1.91 -6.34
N PHE A 362 7.51 -3.18 -6.28
CA PHE A 362 7.96 -3.84 -5.06
C PHE A 362 9.22 -3.18 -4.50
N ASP A 363 10.19 -2.89 -5.35
CA ASP A 363 11.38 -2.13 -4.97
C ASP A 363 11.01 -0.74 -4.42
N LEU A 364 10.11 0.00 -5.08
CA LEU A 364 9.64 1.30 -4.58
C LEU A 364 8.95 1.17 -3.20
N GLY A 365 8.13 0.14 -3.02
CA GLY A 365 7.45 -0.14 -1.75
C GLY A 365 8.43 -0.39 -0.60
N LEU A 366 9.44 -1.24 -0.83
CA LEU A 366 10.50 -1.53 0.12
C LEU A 366 11.43 -0.33 0.35
N TYR A 367 11.77 0.42 -0.71
CA TYR A 367 12.53 1.66 -0.59
C TYR A 367 11.81 2.69 0.29
N SER A 368 10.49 2.81 0.15
CA SER A 368 9.69 3.70 1.01
C SER A 368 9.66 3.24 2.47
N ALA A 369 9.64 1.93 2.71
CA ALA A 369 9.78 1.37 4.05
C ALA A 369 11.18 1.64 4.65
N ARG A 370 12.24 1.59 3.81
CA ARG A 370 13.59 1.98 4.22
C ARG A 370 13.68 3.47 4.58
N LEU A 371 12.98 4.36 3.86
CA LEU A 371 12.93 5.78 4.19
C LEU A 371 12.26 6.04 5.54
N VAL A 372 11.28 5.22 5.95
CA VAL A 372 10.70 5.29 7.31
C VAL A 372 11.77 4.96 8.37
N ASP A 373 12.59 3.94 8.14
CA ASP A 373 13.72 3.65 9.04
C ASP A 373 14.73 4.80 9.08
N ASP A 374 15.03 5.38 7.92
CA ASP A 374 15.99 6.50 7.81
C ASP A 374 15.46 7.77 8.51
N GLU A 375 14.17 8.09 8.37
CA GLU A 375 13.52 9.20 9.07
C GLU A 375 13.67 9.12 10.59
N HIS A 376 13.56 7.90 11.15
CA HIS A 376 13.57 7.71 12.60
C HIS A 376 14.96 7.43 13.18
N THR A 377 15.86 6.82 12.41
CA THR A 377 17.09 6.24 12.94
C THR A 377 18.37 6.63 12.22
N ALA A 378 18.33 7.50 11.19
CA ALA A 378 19.57 8.00 10.57
C ALA A 378 20.39 8.82 11.55
N GLU A 379 21.72 8.80 11.39
CA GLU A 379 22.67 9.36 12.34
C GLU A 379 22.50 10.87 12.57
N SER A 380 22.26 11.65 11.50
CA SER A 380 22.11 13.10 11.60
C SER A 380 20.64 13.53 11.46
N GLU A 381 20.29 14.65 12.12
CA GLU A 381 18.97 15.27 11.99
C GLU A 381 18.69 15.71 10.54
N GLU A 382 19.73 16.14 9.81
CA GLU A 382 19.62 16.48 8.41
C GLU A 382 19.24 15.26 7.55
N ALA A 383 19.88 14.11 7.76
CA ALA A 383 19.55 12.87 7.07
C ALA A 383 18.12 12.39 7.39
N ARG A 384 17.70 12.46 8.65
CA ARG A 384 16.32 12.14 9.06
C ARG A 384 15.30 13.04 8.37
N ARG A 385 15.52 14.34 8.37
CA ARG A 385 14.64 15.31 7.68
C ARG A 385 14.60 15.06 6.18
N SER A 386 15.75 14.80 5.56
CA SER A 386 15.85 14.50 4.13
C SER A 386 15.05 13.24 3.76
N ALA A 387 15.14 12.18 4.58
CA ALA A 387 14.35 10.97 4.39
C ALA A 387 12.83 11.25 4.51
N ALA A 388 12.41 12.01 5.51
CA ALA A 388 11.02 12.40 5.71
C ALA A 388 10.46 13.20 4.52
N GLU A 389 11.21 14.16 3.99
CA GLU A 389 10.81 14.99 2.84
C GLU A 389 10.66 14.16 1.56
N LEU A 390 11.56 13.23 1.32
CA LEU A 390 11.49 12.33 0.17
C LEU A 390 10.32 11.34 0.31
N LEU A 391 10.16 10.73 1.48
CA LEU A 391 9.07 9.81 1.78
C LEU A 391 7.71 10.49 1.58
N ASP A 392 7.56 11.72 2.08
CA ASP A 392 6.34 12.50 1.96
C ASP A 392 5.99 12.78 0.49
N LEU A 393 6.98 13.10 -0.36
CA LEU A 393 6.79 13.25 -1.80
C LEU A 393 6.39 11.94 -2.49
N LEU A 394 7.02 10.81 -2.12
CA LEU A 394 6.80 9.52 -2.76
C LEU A 394 5.48 8.85 -2.34
N THR A 395 4.90 9.21 -1.19
CA THR A 395 3.70 8.56 -0.63
C THR A 395 2.52 8.47 -1.60
N PRO A 396 2.10 9.54 -2.33
CA PRO A 396 1.04 9.44 -3.33
C PRO A 396 1.37 8.46 -4.46
N ILE A 397 2.64 8.36 -4.84
CA ILE A 397 3.12 7.51 -5.92
C ILE A 397 3.13 6.05 -5.48
N VAL A 398 3.71 5.75 -4.31
CA VAL A 398 3.75 4.41 -3.71
C VAL A 398 2.34 3.81 -3.56
N LYS A 399 1.36 4.64 -3.22
CA LYS A 399 -0.05 4.21 -3.13
C LYS A 399 -0.67 4.00 -4.51
N SER A 400 -0.54 4.97 -5.42
CA SER A 400 -1.39 5.04 -6.61
C SER A 400 -0.81 4.34 -7.82
N TRP A 401 0.48 4.47 -8.08
CA TRP A 401 1.09 3.83 -9.24
C TRP A 401 0.96 2.29 -9.19
N PRO A 402 1.29 1.61 -8.07
CA PRO A 402 1.05 0.17 -7.96
C PRO A 402 -0.42 -0.20 -8.05
N SER A 403 -1.31 0.61 -7.47
CA SER A 403 -2.76 0.36 -7.53
C SER A 403 -3.30 0.33 -8.97
N GLU A 404 -2.69 1.06 -9.88
CA GLU A 404 -3.04 1.06 -11.31
C GLU A 404 -2.30 -0.04 -12.07
N PHE A 405 -0.97 -0.08 -11.97
CA PHE A 405 -0.15 -0.92 -12.85
C PHE A 405 -0.04 -2.38 -12.36
N CYS A 406 -0.13 -2.65 -11.06
CA CYS A 406 -0.25 -4.02 -10.57
C CYS A 406 -1.66 -4.59 -10.80
N LEU A 407 -2.71 -3.76 -10.84
CA LEU A 407 -4.03 -4.18 -11.34
C LEU A 407 -3.96 -4.54 -12.83
N LYS A 408 -3.24 -3.75 -13.63
CA LYS A 408 -2.98 -4.10 -15.04
C LYS A 408 -2.20 -5.41 -15.19
N ALA A 409 -1.27 -5.69 -14.28
CA ALA A 409 -0.58 -6.98 -14.24
C ALA A 409 -1.57 -8.14 -13.97
N ASN A 410 -2.56 -7.97 -13.09
CA ASN A 410 -3.60 -8.98 -12.87
C ASN A 410 -4.50 -9.18 -14.09
N GLU A 411 -4.85 -8.12 -14.84
CA GLU A 411 -5.57 -8.23 -16.12
C GLU A 411 -4.79 -9.09 -17.13
N LEU A 412 -3.47 -8.86 -17.23
CA LEU A 412 -2.61 -9.64 -18.10
C LEU A 412 -2.46 -11.10 -17.66
N ALA A 413 -2.50 -11.37 -16.35
CA ALA A 413 -2.51 -12.73 -15.83
C ALA A 413 -3.76 -13.51 -16.31
N ILE A 414 -4.94 -12.87 -16.25
CA ILE A 414 -6.19 -13.42 -16.81
C ILE A 414 -6.02 -13.69 -18.31
N GLN A 415 -5.47 -12.73 -19.06
CA GLN A 415 -5.28 -12.84 -20.50
C GLN A 415 -4.35 -14.00 -20.87
N ILE A 416 -3.26 -14.22 -20.13
CA ILE A 416 -2.32 -15.33 -20.36
C ILE A 416 -3.00 -16.70 -20.15
N LEU A 417 -3.85 -16.82 -19.15
CA LEU A 417 -4.60 -18.05 -18.90
C LEU A 417 -5.73 -18.28 -19.92
N GLY A 418 -6.12 -17.25 -20.69
CA GLY A 418 -7.23 -17.32 -21.63
C GLY A 418 -8.56 -17.68 -20.96
N GLY A 419 -9.31 -18.62 -21.52
CA GLY A 419 -10.60 -19.05 -20.94
C GLY A 419 -10.50 -19.55 -19.49
N HIS A 420 -9.40 -20.21 -19.12
CA HIS A 420 -9.15 -20.61 -17.73
C HIS A 420 -9.05 -19.40 -16.77
N GLY A 421 -8.42 -18.30 -17.20
CA GLY A 421 -8.31 -17.10 -16.39
C GLY A 421 -9.64 -16.38 -16.11
N TYR A 422 -10.67 -16.70 -16.90
CA TYR A 422 -12.02 -16.12 -16.74
C TYR A 422 -12.93 -16.99 -15.86
N THR A 423 -12.45 -18.15 -15.43
CA THR A 423 -13.21 -19.07 -14.58
C THR A 423 -12.73 -19.01 -13.13
N ARG A 424 -13.66 -19.29 -12.19
CA ARG A 424 -13.40 -19.23 -10.75
C ARG A 424 -12.53 -20.38 -10.23
N GLU A 425 -12.24 -21.38 -11.06
CA GLU A 425 -11.35 -22.50 -10.74
C GLU A 425 -9.88 -22.06 -10.65
N TYR A 426 -9.53 -20.89 -11.22
CA TYR A 426 -8.20 -20.32 -11.22
C TYR A 426 -8.17 -19.01 -10.41
N PRO A 427 -7.11 -18.74 -9.60
CA PRO A 427 -7.14 -17.64 -8.64
C PRO A 427 -6.94 -16.25 -9.26
N VAL A 428 -6.53 -16.16 -10.53
CA VAL A 428 -6.15 -14.89 -11.15
C VAL A 428 -7.31 -13.90 -11.27
N GLU A 429 -8.56 -14.39 -11.40
CA GLU A 429 -9.74 -13.55 -11.42
C GLU A 429 -10.03 -12.93 -10.04
N GLN A 430 -9.78 -13.68 -8.95
CA GLN A 430 -9.90 -13.16 -7.59
C GLN A 430 -8.83 -12.08 -7.34
N TYR A 431 -7.58 -12.31 -7.71
CA TYR A 431 -6.51 -11.30 -7.56
C TYR A 431 -6.85 -10.01 -8.29
N TYR A 432 -7.44 -10.08 -9.49
CA TYR A 432 -7.91 -8.90 -10.22
C TYR A 432 -9.04 -8.17 -9.47
N ARG A 433 -10.06 -8.89 -8.99
CA ARG A 433 -11.17 -8.30 -8.24
C ARG A 433 -10.71 -7.67 -6.92
N ASP A 434 -9.82 -8.35 -6.20
CA ASP A 434 -9.25 -7.85 -4.96
C ASP A 434 -8.43 -6.58 -5.22
N ASN A 435 -7.58 -6.58 -6.25
CA ASN A 435 -6.72 -5.45 -6.57
C ASN A 435 -7.51 -4.23 -7.07
N ARG A 436 -8.74 -4.42 -7.60
CA ARG A 436 -9.58 -3.32 -8.11
C ARG A 436 -10.00 -2.33 -7.01
N LEU A 437 -9.97 -2.74 -5.74
CA LEU A 437 -10.23 -1.85 -4.61
C LEU A 437 -9.13 -0.80 -4.43
N ASN A 438 -7.87 -1.16 -4.67
CA ASN A 438 -6.71 -0.33 -4.36
C ASN A 438 -6.69 1.05 -5.04
N PRO A 439 -7.17 1.26 -6.28
CA PRO A 439 -7.35 2.59 -6.85
C PRO A 439 -8.38 3.48 -6.15
N ILE A 440 -9.24 2.92 -5.29
CA ILE A 440 -10.42 3.59 -4.71
C ILE A 440 -10.19 4.00 -3.26
N HIS A 441 -9.80 3.04 -2.39
CA HIS A 441 -9.71 3.28 -0.95
C HIS A 441 -8.42 4.01 -0.54
N GLU A 442 -8.38 4.52 0.69
CA GLU A 442 -7.27 5.32 1.24
C GLU A 442 -6.85 6.51 0.35
N GLY A 443 -7.85 7.15 -0.24
CA GLY A 443 -7.71 8.20 -1.24
C GLY A 443 -7.66 7.65 -2.67
N THR A 444 -8.65 8.05 -3.47
CA THR A 444 -8.71 7.71 -4.90
C THR A 444 -7.48 8.24 -5.66
N HIS A 445 -7.24 7.75 -6.87
CA HIS A 445 -6.21 8.32 -7.76
C HIS A 445 -6.32 9.83 -7.90
N GLY A 446 -7.53 10.36 -8.05
CA GLY A 446 -7.77 11.80 -8.11
C GLY A 446 -7.33 12.54 -6.85
N ILE A 447 -7.60 12.00 -5.66
CA ILE A 447 -7.13 12.58 -4.40
C ILE A 447 -5.60 12.53 -4.29
N GLN A 448 -4.98 11.41 -4.66
CA GLN A 448 -3.52 11.28 -4.62
C GLN A 448 -2.84 12.21 -5.64
N SER A 449 -3.43 12.38 -6.81
CA SER A 449 -2.89 13.27 -7.85
C SER A 449 -2.99 14.76 -7.46
N LEU A 450 -4.09 15.15 -6.84
CA LEU A 450 -4.25 16.49 -6.27
C LEU A 450 -3.30 16.72 -5.09
N ASP A 451 -3.07 15.70 -4.26
CA ASP A 451 -2.11 15.77 -3.15
C ASP A 451 -0.67 15.94 -3.68
N LEU A 452 -0.27 15.17 -4.69
CA LEU A 452 1.05 15.29 -5.31
C LEU A 452 1.27 16.68 -5.92
N LEU A 453 0.46 17.04 -6.92
CA LEU A 453 0.67 18.26 -7.71
C LEU A 453 0.32 19.54 -6.95
N GLY A 454 -0.79 19.51 -6.20
CA GLY A 454 -1.31 20.70 -5.51
C GLY A 454 -0.66 20.98 -4.15
N ARG A 455 0.09 20.04 -3.57
CA ARG A 455 0.65 20.18 -2.22
C ARG A 455 2.09 19.69 -2.11
N LYS A 456 2.36 18.40 -2.36
CA LYS A 456 3.64 17.75 -2.04
C LYS A 456 4.83 18.37 -2.77
N LEU A 457 4.67 18.72 -4.04
CA LEU A 457 5.73 19.33 -4.84
C LEU A 457 6.20 20.71 -4.32
N MET A 458 5.34 21.45 -3.63
CA MET A 458 5.65 22.77 -3.09
C MET A 458 6.09 22.73 -1.62
N GLN A 459 5.91 21.60 -0.96
CA GLN A 459 6.19 21.45 0.45
C GLN A 459 7.67 21.69 0.74
N ASN A 460 8.00 22.38 1.83
CA ASN A 460 9.36 22.76 2.18
C ASN A 460 10.12 23.41 1.00
N LYS A 461 9.44 24.29 0.26
CA LYS A 461 9.99 24.96 -0.93
C LYS A 461 10.48 23.98 -2.01
N GLY A 462 9.85 22.82 -2.12
CA GLY A 462 10.18 21.77 -3.10
C GLY A 462 11.44 20.97 -2.77
N ALA A 463 11.79 20.81 -1.50
CA ALA A 463 12.99 20.10 -1.08
C ALA A 463 12.95 18.62 -1.52
N GLY A 464 11.84 17.90 -1.29
CA GLY A 464 11.70 16.50 -1.73
C GLY A 464 11.85 16.32 -3.24
N LEU A 465 11.31 17.24 -4.05
CA LEU A 465 11.47 17.19 -5.51
C LEU A 465 12.94 17.38 -5.93
N ARG A 466 13.63 18.38 -5.37
CA ARG A 466 15.05 18.59 -5.68
C ARG A 466 15.89 17.39 -5.30
N GLN A 467 15.63 16.79 -4.15
CA GLN A 467 16.33 15.58 -3.71
C GLN A 467 16.09 14.41 -4.67
N LEU A 468 14.83 14.14 -5.04
CA LEU A 468 14.50 13.09 -6.00
C LEU A 468 15.22 13.30 -7.35
N LEU A 469 15.20 14.50 -7.89
CA LEU A 469 15.89 14.82 -9.15
C LEU A 469 17.41 14.61 -9.04
N GLY A 470 18.01 14.96 -7.90
CA GLY A 470 19.43 14.70 -7.62
C GLY A 470 19.75 13.20 -7.58
N LEU A 471 18.90 12.38 -6.92
CA LEU A 471 19.06 10.92 -6.87
C LEU A 471 18.94 10.28 -8.26
N ILE A 472 17.99 10.72 -9.07
CA ILE A 472 17.85 10.23 -10.45
C ILE A 472 19.08 10.60 -11.27
N GLN A 473 19.56 11.83 -11.16
CA GLN A 473 20.76 12.30 -11.88
C GLN A 473 22.00 11.50 -11.49
N ASP A 474 22.23 11.26 -10.20
CA ASP A 474 23.33 10.42 -9.71
C ASP A 474 23.26 9.00 -10.25
N CYS A 475 22.07 8.39 -10.20
CA CYS A 475 21.84 7.06 -10.76
C CYS A 475 22.17 7.01 -12.26
N CYS A 476 21.74 8.01 -13.04
CA CYS A 476 22.05 8.11 -14.47
C CYS A 476 23.56 8.29 -14.73
N GLN A 477 24.27 9.03 -13.87
CA GLN A 477 25.73 9.18 -13.96
C GLN A 477 26.44 7.85 -13.71
N ARG A 478 26.06 7.11 -12.67
CA ARG A 478 26.62 5.77 -12.39
C ARG A 478 26.31 4.78 -13.52
N ALA A 479 25.12 4.83 -14.09
CA ALA A 479 24.73 3.98 -15.22
C ALA A 479 25.53 4.28 -16.51
N ALA A 480 26.04 5.49 -16.68
CA ALA A 480 26.90 5.87 -17.81
C ALA A 480 28.25 5.15 -17.83
N GLU A 481 28.69 4.61 -16.69
CA GLU A 481 29.94 3.84 -16.57
C GLU A 481 29.84 2.42 -17.18
N TYR A 482 28.61 1.96 -17.47
CA TYR A 482 28.34 0.64 -18.04
C TYR A 482 27.81 0.78 -19.47
N ASP A 483 28.52 0.25 -20.46
CA ASP A 483 28.10 0.29 -21.88
C ASP A 483 26.69 -0.28 -22.10
N SER A 484 26.33 -1.34 -21.39
CA SER A 484 25.03 -1.99 -21.45
C SER A 484 23.88 -1.11 -20.95
N LEU A 485 24.14 -0.18 -20.02
CA LEU A 485 23.15 0.71 -19.40
C LEU A 485 23.13 2.10 -20.04
N ALA A 486 24.17 2.48 -20.78
CA ALA A 486 24.29 3.80 -21.39
C ALA A 486 23.08 4.15 -22.29
N ALA A 487 22.56 3.17 -23.05
CA ALA A 487 21.38 3.35 -23.88
C ALA A 487 20.07 3.36 -23.07
N LEU A 488 20.03 2.70 -21.90
CA LEU A 488 18.82 2.58 -21.07
C LEU A 488 18.54 3.85 -20.25
N ARG A 489 19.58 4.59 -19.87
CA ARG A 489 19.40 5.83 -19.09
C ARG A 489 18.78 6.97 -19.91
N GLN A 490 19.03 6.99 -21.23
CA GLN A 490 18.62 8.09 -22.11
C GLN A 490 17.10 8.38 -22.12
N PRO A 491 16.21 7.37 -22.26
CA PRO A 491 14.77 7.60 -22.17
C PRO A 491 14.34 8.20 -20.83
N LEU A 492 14.95 7.76 -19.72
CA LEU A 492 14.67 8.30 -18.40
C LEU A 492 15.12 9.76 -18.27
N GLU A 493 16.32 10.11 -18.71
CA GLU A 493 16.84 11.47 -18.70
C GLU A 493 15.93 12.42 -19.50
N GLN A 494 15.52 12.01 -20.71
CA GLN A 494 14.62 12.79 -21.56
C GLN A 494 13.24 12.99 -20.91
N HIS A 495 12.69 11.92 -20.33
CA HIS A 495 11.42 11.96 -19.63
C HIS A 495 11.47 12.90 -18.43
N VAL A 496 12.51 12.78 -17.57
CA VAL A 496 12.69 13.60 -16.37
C VAL A 496 12.91 15.07 -16.73
N ALA A 497 13.68 15.36 -17.77
CA ALA A 497 13.88 16.74 -18.24
C ALA A 497 12.56 17.38 -18.67
N ARG A 498 11.74 16.66 -19.44
CA ARG A 498 10.44 17.14 -19.88
C ARG A 498 9.46 17.27 -18.73
N LEU A 499 9.39 16.26 -17.84
CA LEU A 499 8.59 16.30 -16.63
C LEU A 499 8.93 17.50 -15.76
N THR A 500 10.22 17.83 -15.60
CA THR A 500 10.68 18.99 -14.83
C THR A 500 10.17 20.29 -15.44
N SER A 501 10.25 20.46 -16.76
CA SER A 501 9.71 21.64 -17.47
C SER A 501 8.19 21.77 -17.27
N VAL A 502 7.45 20.69 -17.44
CA VAL A 502 5.99 20.64 -17.24
C VAL A 502 5.64 20.98 -15.78
N THR A 503 6.38 20.41 -14.82
CA THR A 503 6.17 20.67 -13.40
C THR A 503 6.34 22.16 -13.08
N GLN A 504 7.43 22.79 -13.54
CA GLN A 504 7.68 24.22 -13.32
C GLN A 504 6.54 25.08 -13.88
N ALA A 505 6.06 24.73 -15.05
CA ALA A 505 4.99 25.45 -15.73
C ALA A 505 3.64 25.31 -14.98
N LEU A 506 3.25 24.10 -14.54
CA LEU A 506 2.04 23.87 -13.74
C LEU A 506 2.10 24.56 -12.37
N LEU A 507 3.26 24.51 -11.69
CA LEU A 507 3.46 25.24 -10.43
C LEU A 507 3.39 26.76 -10.63
N GLY A 508 3.88 27.28 -11.77
CA GLY A 508 3.72 28.70 -12.15
C GLY A 508 2.25 29.09 -12.31
N ASP A 509 1.45 28.25 -12.96
CA ASP A 509 0.00 28.46 -13.11
C ASP A 509 -0.73 28.41 -11.75
N LEU A 510 -0.34 27.50 -10.84
CA LEU A 510 -0.87 27.46 -9.46
C LEU A 510 -0.58 28.76 -8.71
N MET A 511 0.65 29.24 -8.76
CA MET A 511 1.08 30.50 -8.12
C MET A 511 0.37 31.72 -8.73
N ALA A 512 0.03 31.67 -10.01
CA ALA A 512 -0.76 32.70 -10.70
C ALA A 512 -2.26 32.61 -10.42
N GLY A 513 -2.72 31.68 -9.59
CA GLY A 513 -4.13 31.51 -9.21
C GLY A 513 -4.98 30.73 -10.23
N LYS A 514 -4.38 30.15 -11.27
CA LYS A 514 -5.07 29.33 -12.29
C LYS A 514 -5.23 27.88 -11.80
N VAL A 515 -5.79 27.71 -10.60
CA VAL A 515 -5.81 26.42 -9.88
C VAL A 515 -6.52 25.34 -10.66
N ASN A 516 -7.74 25.62 -11.18
CA ASN A 516 -8.53 24.61 -11.89
C ASN A 516 -7.83 24.12 -13.16
N GLN A 517 -7.20 25.02 -13.91
CA GLN A 517 -6.45 24.68 -15.12
C GLN A 517 -5.21 23.86 -14.82
N ALA A 518 -4.42 24.26 -13.81
CA ALA A 518 -3.20 23.58 -13.43
C ALA A 518 -3.46 22.16 -12.91
N LEU A 519 -4.58 21.95 -12.21
CA LEU A 519 -4.94 20.66 -11.61
C LEU A 519 -5.86 19.79 -12.48
N ALA A 520 -6.36 20.30 -13.61
CA ALA A 520 -7.34 19.58 -14.46
C ALA A 520 -6.89 18.18 -14.86
N ASN A 521 -5.60 18.01 -15.19
CA ASN A 521 -5.00 16.75 -15.64
C ASN A 521 -4.04 16.16 -14.60
N SER A 522 -4.27 16.41 -13.31
CA SER A 522 -3.39 15.91 -12.23
C SER A 522 -3.24 14.39 -12.20
N ALA A 523 -4.25 13.62 -12.64
CA ALA A 523 -4.16 12.17 -12.74
C ALA A 523 -3.13 11.72 -13.80
N LEU A 524 -3.05 12.40 -14.95
CA LEU A 524 -2.00 12.16 -15.94
C LEU A 524 -0.62 12.53 -15.37
N TYR A 525 -0.55 13.63 -14.62
CA TYR A 525 0.69 14.05 -13.95
C TYR A 525 1.18 12.98 -12.96
N LEU A 526 0.31 12.42 -12.12
CA LEU A 526 0.65 11.34 -11.21
C LEU A 526 1.22 10.11 -11.96
N LYS A 527 0.61 9.75 -13.08
CA LYS A 527 1.07 8.63 -13.92
C LYS A 527 2.49 8.89 -14.45
N VAL A 528 2.72 10.02 -15.13
CA VAL A 528 4.02 10.30 -15.74
C VAL A 528 5.13 10.52 -14.72
N PHE A 529 4.79 11.10 -13.56
CA PHE A 529 5.70 11.23 -12.43
C PHE A 529 6.06 9.86 -11.84
N GLY A 530 5.07 9.00 -11.67
CA GLY A 530 5.28 7.62 -11.20
C GLY A 530 6.17 6.81 -12.15
N HIS A 531 6.02 6.98 -13.47
CA HIS A 531 6.92 6.34 -14.45
C HIS A 531 8.37 6.81 -14.33
N ALA A 532 8.60 8.08 -14.03
CA ALA A 532 9.94 8.58 -13.75
C ALA A 532 10.55 7.90 -12.51
N VAL A 533 9.77 7.78 -11.43
CA VAL A 533 10.21 7.15 -10.18
C VAL A 533 10.49 5.66 -10.37
N ILE A 534 9.59 4.92 -11.00
CA ILE A 534 9.79 3.47 -11.27
C ILE A 534 10.94 3.27 -12.26
N GLY A 535 11.09 4.13 -13.27
CA GLY A 535 12.23 4.08 -14.19
C GLY A 535 13.57 4.27 -13.48
N TRP A 536 13.63 5.19 -12.52
CA TRP A 536 14.78 5.35 -11.66
C TRP A 536 15.06 4.10 -10.83
N ARG A 537 14.04 3.54 -10.18
CA ARG A 537 14.21 2.31 -9.38
C ARG A 537 14.66 1.12 -10.25
N TRP A 538 14.17 1.00 -11.48
CA TRP A 538 14.66 0.00 -12.42
C TRP A 538 16.12 0.21 -12.84
N LEU A 539 16.55 1.46 -12.98
CA LEU A 539 17.96 1.76 -13.29
C LEU A 539 18.89 1.42 -12.11
N GLU A 540 18.44 1.64 -10.85
CA GLU A 540 19.16 1.18 -9.65
C GLU A 540 19.29 -0.35 -9.60
N GLN A 541 18.21 -1.07 -9.86
CA GLN A 541 18.23 -2.54 -9.94
C GLN A 541 19.15 -3.03 -11.07
N ALA A 542 19.15 -2.36 -12.21
CA ALA A 542 20.01 -2.70 -13.33
C ALA A 542 21.51 -2.52 -13.01
N LEU A 543 21.87 -1.45 -12.31
CA LEU A 543 23.22 -1.23 -11.80
C LEU A 543 23.69 -2.35 -10.87
N ARG A 544 22.81 -2.83 -10.00
CA ARG A 544 23.12 -3.97 -9.11
C ARG A 544 23.23 -5.28 -9.89
N ALA A 545 22.36 -5.49 -10.88
CA ALA A 545 22.41 -6.68 -11.71
C ALA A 545 23.70 -6.76 -12.57
N GLU A 546 24.17 -5.64 -13.13
CA GLU A 546 25.45 -5.57 -13.84
C GLU A 546 26.63 -5.90 -12.91
N ARG A 547 26.62 -5.36 -11.69
CA ARG A 547 27.64 -5.69 -10.68
C ARG A 547 27.60 -7.18 -10.34
N GLY A 548 26.42 -7.76 -10.08
CA GLY A 548 26.26 -9.19 -9.78
C GLY A 548 26.74 -10.10 -10.91
N LEU A 549 26.54 -9.70 -12.17
CA LEU A 549 27.11 -10.42 -13.32
C LEU A 549 28.64 -10.34 -13.38
N ALA A 550 29.21 -9.17 -13.03
CA ALA A 550 30.67 -8.98 -13.03
C ALA A 550 31.35 -9.74 -11.88
N GLU A 551 30.69 -9.89 -10.73
CA GLU A 551 31.16 -10.66 -9.55
C GLU A 551 31.12 -12.17 -9.81
N GLY A 552 30.41 -12.63 -10.83
CA GLY A 552 30.62 -13.94 -11.46
C GLY A 552 30.01 -15.14 -10.74
N ASN A 553 28.87 -15.00 -10.02
CA ASN A 553 28.13 -16.18 -9.56
C ASN A 553 27.30 -16.80 -10.70
N PRO A 554 27.70 -17.94 -11.28
CA PRO A 554 26.99 -18.55 -12.42
C PRO A 554 25.55 -18.95 -12.07
N ALA A 555 25.26 -19.26 -10.80
CA ALA A 555 23.93 -19.69 -10.35
C ALA A 555 22.90 -18.55 -10.46
N ASP A 556 23.33 -17.30 -10.32
CA ASP A 556 22.47 -16.12 -10.35
C ASP A 556 22.47 -15.38 -11.69
N ALA A 557 23.28 -15.83 -12.67
CA ALA A 557 23.44 -15.11 -13.93
C ALA A 557 22.12 -14.89 -14.68
N ASP A 558 21.25 -15.89 -14.73
CA ASP A 558 19.95 -15.77 -15.40
C ASP A 558 18.98 -14.87 -14.62
N PHE A 559 19.07 -14.83 -13.30
CA PHE A 559 18.32 -13.87 -12.48
C PHE A 559 18.71 -12.43 -12.81
N TYR A 560 20.00 -12.10 -12.82
CA TYR A 560 20.50 -10.76 -13.16
C TYR A 560 20.16 -10.37 -14.61
N ARG A 561 20.31 -11.28 -15.57
CA ARG A 561 19.87 -11.05 -16.96
C ARG A 561 18.37 -10.74 -17.04
N GLY A 562 17.57 -11.45 -16.23
CA GLY A 562 16.13 -11.20 -16.12
C GLY A 562 15.81 -9.80 -15.57
N LYS A 563 16.60 -9.31 -14.59
CA LYS A 563 16.50 -7.93 -14.10
C LYS A 563 16.84 -6.90 -15.18
N LEU A 564 17.95 -7.08 -15.87
CA LEU A 564 18.36 -6.21 -16.99
C LEU A 564 17.33 -6.17 -18.11
N GLN A 565 16.72 -7.30 -18.45
CA GLN A 565 15.69 -7.35 -19.49
C GLN A 565 14.40 -6.66 -19.07
N ALA A 566 14.01 -6.76 -17.79
CA ALA A 566 12.86 -6.05 -17.25
C ALA A 566 13.11 -4.53 -17.19
N ALA A 567 14.29 -4.10 -16.75
CA ALA A 567 14.71 -2.70 -16.78
C ALA A 567 14.70 -2.16 -18.21
N ARG A 568 15.26 -2.91 -19.16
CA ARG A 568 15.23 -2.56 -20.58
C ARG A 568 13.80 -2.38 -21.09
N TYR A 569 12.89 -3.33 -20.78
CA TYR A 569 11.50 -3.21 -21.17
C TYR A 569 10.88 -1.91 -20.62
N PHE A 570 10.99 -1.69 -19.33
CA PHE A 570 10.37 -0.52 -18.69
C PHE A 570 10.91 0.81 -19.24
N LEU A 571 12.23 0.92 -19.36
CA LEU A 571 12.88 2.16 -19.80
C LEU A 571 12.70 2.45 -21.28
N THR A 572 12.53 1.40 -22.14
CA THR A 572 12.42 1.60 -23.60
C THR A 572 10.97 1.50 -24.12
N TRP A 573 10.04 0.92 -23.37
CA TRP A 573 8.64 0.78 -23.79
C TRP A 573 7.70 1.65 -22.95
N GLU A 574 7.78 1.57 -21.63
CA GLU A 574 6.81 2.22 -20.74
C GLU A 574 7.12 3.73 -20.54
N VAL A 575 8.37 4.07 -20.28
CA VAL A 575 8.78 5.48 -20.07
C VAL A 575 8.50 6.34 -21.32
N PRO A 576 8.91 5.94 -22.54
CA PRO A 576 8.60 6.72 -23.74
C PRO A 576 7.10 6.80 -24.08
N ALA A 577 6.30 5.81 -23.69
CA ALA A 577 4.85 5.83 -23.91
C ALA A 577 4.15 7.01 -23.22
N CYS A 578 4.76 7.58 -22.17
CA CYS A 578 4.25 8.77 -21.47
C CYS A 578 4.41 10.09 -22.26
N ALA A 579 5.01 10.08 -23.44
CA ALA A 579 5.28 11.31 -24.20
C ALA A 579 4.01 12.08 -24.61
N HIS A 580 2.90 11.36 -24.85
CA HIS A 580 1.61 11.98 -25.19
C HIS A 580 1.00 12.68 -23.98
N GLU A 581 0.97 12.03 -22.82
CA GLU A 581 0.44 12.63 -21.59
C GLU A 581 1.26 13.86 -21.18
N LEU A 582 2.58 13.82 -21.32
CA LEU A 582 3.43 15.00 -21.10
C LEU A 582 3.10 16.15 -22.07
N ALA A 583 2.72 15.83 -23.32
CA ALA A 583 2.29 16.87 -24.29
C ALA A 583 0.96 17.51 -23.89
N LEU A 584 -0.03 16.71 -23.43
CA LEU A 584 -1.31 17.22 -22.93
C LEU A 584 -1.11 18.12 -21.70
N LEU A 585 -0.25 17.71 -20.78
CA LEU A 585 0.07 18.48 -19.58
C LEU A 585 0.78 19.80 -19.93
N ASP A 586 1.72 19.78 -20.87
CA ASP A 586 2.44 20.97 -21.32
C ASP A 586 1.52 21.97 -22.04
N ALA A 587 0.60 21.47 -22.84
CA ALA A 587 -0.43 22.26 -23.50
C ALA A 587 -1.53 22.81 -22.54
N ARG A 588 -1.60 22.32 -21.28
CA ARG A 588 -2.74 22.57 -20.36
C ARG A 588 -4.06 22.22 -21.05
N ASP A 589 -4.11 21.05 -21.70
CA ASP A 589 -5.31 20.61 -22.39
C ASP A 589 -6.54 20.72 -21.48
N ASP A 590 -7.57 21.41 -21.95
CA ASP A 590 -8.77 21.74 -21.19
C ASP A 590 -10.00 20.94 -21.63
N THR A 591 -9.83 19.94 -22.48
CA THR A 591 -10.92 19.12 -23.02
C THR A 591 -11.84 18.59 -21.92
N CYS A 592 -11.26 18.01 -20.86
CA CYS A 592 -12.06 17.50 -19.75
C CYS A 592 -12.62 18.62 -18.86
N LEU A 593 -11.86 19.69 -18.63
CA LEU A 593 -12.29 20.83 -17.82
C LEU A 593 -13.44 21.59 -18.49
N GLY A 594 -13.41 21.71 -19.81
CA GLY A 594 -14.41 22.40 -20.62
C GLY A 594 -15.68 21.60 -20.86
N MET A 595 -15.71 20.28 -20.57
CA MET A 595 -16.88 19.43 -20.80
C MET A 595 -18.08 19.88 -19.96
N GLN A 596 -19.23 19.99 -20.54
CA GLN A 596 -20.48 20.39 -19.87
C GLN A 596 -21.35 19.18 -19.57
N ASP A 597 -22.07 19.20 -18.44
CA ASP A 597 -22.98 18.11 -18.04
C ASP A 597 -24.01 17.77 -19.13
N ALA A 598 -24.54 18.77 -19.81
CA ALA A 598 -25.52 18.59 -20.88
C ALA A 598 -24.97 17.95 -22.18
N TRP A 599 -23.65 17.72 -22.26
CA TRP A 599 -23.02 17.12 -23.44
C TRP A 599 -22.72 15.63 -23.25
N PHE A 600 -22.89 15.06 -22.02
CA PHE A 600 -22.89 13.63 -21.77
C PHE A 600 -24.23 13.01 -22.18
#